data_667c743f001ac1f1408baccba1811545
#
_entry.id   667c743f001ac1f1408baccba1811545
#
_cell.length_a   1.000
_cell.length_b   1.000
_cell.length_c   1.000
_cell.angle_alpha   90.00
_cell.angle_beta   90.00
_cell.angle_gamma   90.00
#
_symmetry.space_group_name_H-M   'P 1'
#
loop_
_entity.id
_entity.type
_entity.pdbx_description
1 polymer ?
#
loop_
_entity_poly.entity_id
_entity_poly.type
_entity_poly.pdbx_seq_one_letter_code
_entity_poly.pdbx_strand_id
1 'polypeptide(L)'
;MRRYLTLLTSLLVAIALPASAGDLNAQLNQFFKARDAQHAQGMTVVIRTPQAQWPTCEAPQFTLPGNSRLWGNMSVAANCGENRRYLQVQVQVTGSYLVANRLLSRGSSVSESDFTLQTGRLDTLPARALLNSDSVADAVVLRDIPPGQPINPAMLRQPWRVKAGQSVMVIASGDGFDASGEGKALNNATRSQWVRXPC
;
A
#
# COMPACT_ATOMS: atom_id res chain seq x y z
N MET A 1 11.52 81.44 10.52
CA MET A 1 11.58 80.22 9.65
C MET A 1 11.23 79.02 10.54
N ARG A 2 9.96 78.58 10.47
CA ARG A 2 9.45 77.41 11.26
C ARG A 2 9.45 76.20 10.38
N ARG A 3 10.27 75.21 10.71
CA ARG A 3 10.30 73.88 10.06
C ARG A 3 9.22 73.01 10.69
N TYR A 4 8.21 72.66 9.91
CA TYR A 4 7.19 71.68 10.31
C TYR A 4 7.73 70.26 9.95
N LEU A 5 8.07 69.49 10.99
CA LEU A 5 8.47 68.13 10.85
C LEU A 5 7.20 67.26 10.91
N THR A 6 6.72 66.81 9.78
CA THR A 6 5.56 65.91 9.68
C THR A 6 6.03 64.46 9.92
N LEU A 7 5.67 63.92 11.07
CA LEU A 7 5.85 62.53 11.39
C LEU A 7 4.76 61.70 10.68
N LEU A 8 5.17 60.98 9.62
CA LEU A 8 4.33 60.02 8.93
C LEU A 8 4.34 58.71 9.75
N THR A 9 3.33 58.46 10.56
CA THR A 9 3.14 57.18 11.27
C THR A 9 2.50 56.20 10.26
N SER A 10 3.30 55.28 9.70
CA SER A 10 2.80 54.18 8.87
C SER A 10 2.07 53.17 9.78
N LEU A 11 0.76 53.13 9.66
CA LEU A 11 -0.08 52.14 10.36
C LEU A 11 0.02 50.81 9.59
N LEU A 12 0.82 49.87 10.07
CA LEU A 12 0.91 48.53 9.52
C LEU A 12 -0.36 47.78 9.93
N VAL A 13 -1.32 47.67 9.01
CA VAL A 13 -2.49 46.83 9.22
C VAL A 13 -2.07 45.38 8.95
N ALA A 14 -1.89 44.63 10.03
CA ALA A 14 -1.67 43.17 9.92
C ALA A 14 -3.01 42.52 9.49
N ILE A 15 -3.10 42.15 8.23
CA ILE A 15 -4.23 41.38 7.73
C ILE A 15 -4.08 39.95 8.26
N ALA A 16 -4.79 39.65 9.35
CA ALA A 16 -4.89 38.27 9.83
C ALA A 16 -5.73 37.48 8.81
N LEU A 17 -5.07 36.66 8.00
CA LEU A 17 -5.76 35.71 7.13
C LEU A 17 -6.53 34.75 8.03
N PRO A 18 -7.83 34.52 7.81
CA PRO A 18 -8.55 33.51 8.56
C PRO A 18 -7.86 32.17 8.32
N ALA A 19 -7.43 31.52 9.37
CA ALA A 19 -6.99 30.12 9.30
C ALA A 19 -8.24 29.33 8.90
N SER A 20 -8.36 29.03 7.62
CA SER A 20 -9.44 28.17 7.14
C SER A 20 -9.29 26.84 7.87
N ALA A 21 -10.27 26.49 8.68
CA ALA A 21 -10.40 25.15 9.19
C ALA A 21 -10.28 24.21 7.98
N GLY A 22 -9.16 23.53 7.87
CA GLY A 22 -8.90 22.68 6.72
C GLY A 22 -10.05 21.71 6.57
N ASP A 23 -10.64 21.68 5.38
CA ASP A 23 -11.70 20.72 5.08
C ASP A 23 -11.24 19.32 5.54
N LEU A 24 -12.02 18.68 6.39
CA LEU A 24 -11.74 17.35 6.92
C LEU A 24 -11.43 16.35 5.80
N ASN A 25 -12.11 16.50 4.66
CA ASN A 25 -11.88 15.66 3.50
C ASN A 25 -10.46 15.89 2.94
N ALA A 26 -10.03 17.15 2.85
CA ALA A 26 -8.69 17.48 2.37
C ALA A 26 -7.61 16.92 3.31
N GLN A 27 -7.83 17.02 4.63
CA GLN A 27 -6.90 16.48 5.62
C GLN A 27 -6.80 14.96 5.53
N LEU A 28 -7.93 14.26 5.37
CA LEU A 28 -7.94 12.80 5.19
C LEU A 28 -7.26 12.39 3.89
N ASN A 29 -7.51 13.11 2.80
CA ASN A 29 -6.82 12.85 1.52
C ASN A 29 -5.31 13.00 1.70
N GLN A 30 -4.85 14.06 2.34
CA GLN A 30 -3.42 14.26 2.61
C GLN A 30 -2.85 13.13 3.48
N PHE A 31 -3.57 12.73 4.53
CA PHE A 31 -3.17 11.66 5.44
C PHE A 31 -2.92 10.33 4.72
N PHE A 32 -3.84 9.95 3.82
CA PHE A 32 -3.71 8.69 3.07
C PHE A 32 -2.65 8.77 1.98
N LYS A 33 -2.60 9.89 1.24
CA LYS A 33 -1.60 10.10 0.17
C LYS A 33 -0.17 10.09 0.72
N ALA A 34 0.03 10.61 1.93
CA ALA A 34 1.35 10.59 2.57
C ALA A 34 1.80 9.17 2.95
N ARG A 35 0.84 8.25 3.19
CA ARG A 35 1.14 6.86 3.56
C ARG A 35 1.34 5.94 2.37
N ASP A 36 0.79 6.31 1.22
CA ASP A 36 0.92 5.52 -0.01
C ASP A 36 1.24 6.46 -1.17
N ALA A 37 2.49 6.90 -1.20
CA ALA A 37 2.97 7.84 -2.22
C ALA A 37 2.87 7.25 -3.63
N GLN A 38 3.01 5.92 -3.76
CA GLN A 38 2.95 5.24 -5.05
C GLN A 38 1.59 5.42 -5.74
N HIS A 39 0.50 5.44 -4.96
CA HIS A 39 -0.86 5.56 -5.51
C HIS A 39 -1.49 6.93 -5.22
N ALA A 40 -0.72 7.90 -4.71
CA ALA A 40 -1.25 9.18 -4.24
C ALA A 40 -2.04 9.95 -5.30
N GLN A 41 -1.59 9.90 -6.57
CA GLN A 41 -2.25 10.63 -7.66
C GLN A 41 -3.64 10.06 -7.99
N GLY A 42 -3.77 8.73 -7.87
CA GLY A 42 -5.04 8.04 -8.15
C GLY A 42 -5.93 7.86 -6.92
N MET A 43 -5.62 8.55 -5.81
CA MET A 43 -6.28 8.33 -4.52
C MET A 43 -7.28 9.43 -4.18
N THR A 44 -8.47 9.04 -3.74
CA THR A 44 -9.54 9.95 -3.27
C THR A 44 -10.22 9.32 -2.06
N VAL A 45 -10.46 10.13 -1.03
CA VAL A 45 -11.13 9.67 0.19
C VAL A 45 -12.56 10.20 0.21
N VAL A 46 -13.51 9.30 0.44
CA VAL A 46 -14.94 9.64 0.60
C VAL A 46 -15.33 9.34 2.05
N ILE A 47 -15.76 10.34 2.81
CA ILE A 47 -16.23 10.16 4.18
C ILE A 47 -17.67 9.65 4.13
N ARG A 48 -17.92 8.49 4.75
CA ARG A 48 -19.25 7.88 4.81
C ARG A 48 -19.98 8.23 6.11
N THR A 49 -19.23 8.63 7.16
CA THR A 49 -19.82 9.06 8.43
C THR A 49 -20.59 10.38 8.23
N PRO A 50 -21.85 10.49 8.73
CA PRO A 50 -22.60 11.74 8.64
C PRO A 50 -21.85 12.90 9.30
N GLN A 51 -21.97 14.09 8.72
CA GLN A 51 -21.23 15.28 9.16
C GLN A 51 -21.46 15.62 10.63
N ALA A 52 -22.66 15.36 11.14
CA ALA A 52 -22.99 15.60 12.56
C ALA A 52 -22.15 14.80 13.54
N GLN A 53 -21.46 13.74 13.06
CA GLN A 53 -20.61 12.88 13.87
C GLN A 53 -19.13 13.14 13.64
N TRP A 54 -18.77 14.15 12.84
CA TRP A 54 -17.38 14.47 12.56
C TRP A 54 -16.70 15.05 13.80
N PRO A 55 -15.35 14.98 13.87
CA PRO A 55 -14.62 15.65 14.94
C PRO A 55 -14.85 17.16 14.89
N THR A 56 -14.88 17.80 16.07
CA THR A 56 -15.16 19.22 16.18
C THR A 56 -13.91 20.09 16.20
N CYS A 57 -12.72 19.50 16.31
CA CYS A 57 -11.47 20.25 16.28
C CYS A 57 -11.01 20.50 14.84
N GLU A 58 -10.28 21.59 14.65
CA GLU A 58 -9.80 22.01 13.32
C GLU A 58 -8.76 21.08 12.73
N ALA A 59 -7.94 20.44 13.57
CA ALA A 59 -6.83 19.60 13.12
C ALA A 59 -6.80 18.27 13.88
N PRO A 60 -7.73 17.34 13.59
CA PRO A 60 -7.73 16.03 14.22
C PRO A 60 -6.49 15.21 13.83
N GLN A 61 -5.96 14.47 14.79
CA GLN A 61 -4.86 13.54 14.53
C GLN A 61 -5.45 12.19 14.11
N PHE A 62 -5.12 11.75 12.89
CA PHE A 62 -5.68 10.51 12.34
C PHE A 62 -4.79 9.32 12.66
N THR A 63 -5.43 8.21 13.07
CA THR A 63 -4.74 6.93 13.26
C THR A 63 -5.54 5.79 12.64
N LEU A 64 -4.80 4.80 12.14
CA LEU A 64 -5.38 3.57 11.57
C LEU A 64 -5.00 2.37 12.44
N PRO A 65 -5.84 1.35 12.52
CA PRO A 65 -5.41 0.08 13.11
C PRO A 65 -4.19 -0.46 12.37
N GLY A 66 -3.29 -1.11 13.10
CA GLY A 66 -2.09 -1.69 12.51
C GLY A 66 -2.44 -2.71 11.42
N ASN A 67 -1.60 -2.83 10.42
CA ASN A 67 -1.73 -3.75 9.29
C ASN A 67 -2.98 -3.51 8.41
N SER A 68 -3.56 -2.32 8.48
CA SER A 68 -4.70 -1.97 7.63
C SER A 68 -4.23 -1.78 6.18
N ARG A 69 -4.99 -2.33 5.25
CA ARG A 69 -4.86 -1.99 3.83
C ARG A 69 -5.18 -0.49 3.67
N LEU A 70 -4.45 0.19 2.78
CA LEU A 70 -4.58 1.65 2.66
C LEU A 70 -5.69 2.10 1.71
N TRP A 71 -6.51 1.17 1.20
CA TRP A 71 -7.66 1.49 0.36
C TRP A 71 -8.83 0.53 0.61
N GLY A 72 -10.01 0.97 0.16
CA GLY A 72 -11.27 0.29 0.42
C GLY A 72 -12.03 0.93 1.56
N ASN A 73 -12.98 0.21 2.11
CA ASN A 73 -13.78 0.68 3.26
C ASN A 73 -13.02 0.44 4.55
N MET A 74 -12.91 1.46 5.38
CA MET A 74 -12.18 1.34 6.64
C MET A 74 -12.62 2.38 7.66
N SER A 75 -12.23 2.15 8.91
CA SER A 75 -12.48 3.04 10.03
C SER A 75 -11.20 3.76 10.39
N VAL A 76 -11.25 5.09 10.46
CA VAL A 76 -10.13 5.94 10.85
C VAL A 76 -10.48 6.60 12.18
N ALA A 77 -9.59 6.51 13.16
CA ALA A 77 -9.77 7.26 14.40
C ALA A 77 -9.26 8.67 14.18
N ALA A 78 -10.10 9.64 14.52
CA ALA A 78 -9.82 11.07 14.51
C ALA A 78 -9.77 11.54 15.95
N ASN A 79 -8.60 11.95 16.43
CA ASN A 79 -8.35 12.31 17.81
C ASN A 79 -8.25 13.82 17.95
N CYS A 80 -9.04 14.41 18.86
CA CYS A 80 -9.08 15.83 19.21
C CYS A 80 -8.75 15.95 20.70
N GLY A 81 -7.46 15.92 21.03
CA GLY A 81 -7.04 15.83 22.43
C GLY A 81 -7.53 14.53 23.04
N GLU A 82 -8.33 14.60 24.09
CA GLU A 82 -8.89 13.41 24.76
C GLU A 82 -10.11 12.83 24.05
N ASN A 83 -10.72 13.59 23.16
CA ASN A 83 -11.91 13.13 22.44
C ASN A 83 -11.51 12.39 21.17
N ARG A 84 -12.09 11.19 21.00
CA ARG A 84 -11.83 10.34 19.83
C ARG A 84 -13.15 10.05 19.10
N ARG A 85 -13.15 10.24 17.79
CA ARG A 85 -14.26 9.86 16.91
C ARG A 85 -13.75 8.85 15.89
N TYR A 86 -14.62 7.98 15.42
CA TYR A 86 -14.30 7.01 14.36
C TYR A 86 -15.04 7.40 13.10
N LEU A 87 -14.29 7.64 12.04
CA LEU A 87 -14.83 8.00 10.73
C LEU A 87 -14.82 6.78 9.83
N GLN A 88 -15.97 6.42 9.29
CA GLN A 88 -16.05 5.43 8.23
C GLN A 88 -15.71 6.12 6.93
N VAL A 89 -14.68 5.64 6.26
CA VAL A 89 -14.22 6.23 5.00
C VAL A 89 -14.11 5.14 3.93
N GLN A 90 -14.30 5.55 2.69
CA GLN A 90 -13.95 4.74 1.52
C GLN A 90 -12.77 5.42 0.83
N VAL A 91 -11.63 4.76 0.85
CA VAL A 91 -10.43 5.23 0.15
C VAL A 91 -10.43 4.57 -1.22
N GLN A 92 -10.71 5.35 -2.24
CA GLN A 92 -10.75 4.92 -3.63
C GLN A 92 -9.36 5.12 -4.23
N VAL A 93 -8.84 4.08 -4.89
CA VAL A 93 -7.50 4.14 -5.50
C VAL A 93 -7.57 3.57 -6.90
N THR A 94 -7.08 4.32 -7.88
CA THR A 94 -6.88 3.84 -9.24
C THR A 94 -5.41 3.49 -9.43
N GLY A 95 -5.16 2.30 -9.97
CA GLY A 95 -3.80 1.82 -10.20
C GLY A 95 -3.80 0.61 -11.10
N SER A 96 -2.61 0.06 -11.35
CA SER A 96 -2.45 -1.13 -12.20
C SER A 96 -2.55 -2.40 -11.37
N TYR A 97 -3.12 -3.44 -11.96
CA TYR A 97 -3.24 -4.76 -11.36
C TYR A 97 -3.13 -5.83 -12.44
N LEU A 98 -2.77 -7.04 -12.02
CA LEU A 98 -2.47 -8.14 -12.93
C LEU A 98 -3.73 -8.92 -13.27
N VAL A 99 -3.96 -9.16 -14.57
CA VAL A 99 -5.05 -10.03 -15.07
C VAL A 99 -4.50 -11.10 -16.00
N ALA A 100 -5.21 -12.23 -16.11
CA ALA A 100 -4.91 -13.25 -17.11
C ALA A 100 -5.22 -12.71 -18.50
N ASN A 101 -4.30 -12.89 -19.47
CA ASN A 101 -4.55 -12.46 -20.84
C ASN A 101 -5.21 -13.56 -21.70
N ARG A 102 -5.26 -14.80 -21.19
CA ARG A 102 -5.91 -15.94 -21.83
C ARG A 102 -6.47 -16.88 -20.76
N LEU A 103 -7.19 -17.90 -21.17
CA LEU A 103 -7.62 -18.94 -20.25
C LEU A 103 -6.40 -19.70 -19.72
N LEU A 104 -6.26 -19.77 -18.40
CA LEU A 104 -5.21 -20.53 -17.73
C LEU A 104 -5.85 -21.73 -17.06
N SER A 105 -5.51 -22.93 -17.54
CA SER A 105 -6.12 -24.17 -17.04
C SER A 105 -5.45 -24.66 -15.77
N ARG A 106 -6.22 -25.27 -14.89
CA ARG A 106 -5.72 -25.89 -13.67
C ARG A 106 -4.58 -26.86 -13.99
N GLY A 107 -3.50 -26.77 -13.21
CA GLY A 107 -2.32 -27.62 -13.35
C GLY A 107 -1.30 -27.14 -14.36
N SER A 108 -1.63 -26.17 -15.20
CA SER A 108 -0.66 -25.62 -16.15
C SER A 108 0.36 -24.74 -15.46
N SER A 109 1.59 -24.71 -15.97
CA SER A 109 2.59 -23.73 -15.56
C SER A 109 2.38 -22.46 -16.37
N VAL A 110 2.63 -21.32 -15.72
CA VAL A 110 2.44 -20.00 -16.34
C VAL A 110 3.75 -19.23 -16.36
N SER A 111 3.84 -18.34 -17.33
CA SER A 111 4.95 -17.40 -17.50
C SER A 111 4.42 -15.96 -17.36
N GLU A 112 5.32 -15.00 -17.33
CA GLU A 112 4.91 -13.60 -17.26
C GLU A 112 4.05 -13.17 -18.46
N SER A 113 4.30 -13.77 -19.63
CA SER A 113 3.55 -13.47 -20.86
C SER A 113 2.07 -13.90 -20.81
N ASP A 114 1.69 -14.72 -19.84
CA ASP A 114 0.29 -15.15 -19.66
C ASP A 114 -0.57 -14.10 -18.96
N PHE A 115 0.05 -13.00 -18.56
CA PHE A 115 -0.61 -11.96 -17.78
C PHE A 115 -0.39 -10.59 -18.43
N THR A 116 -1.25 -9.64 -18.09
CA THR A 116 -1.09 -8.26 -18.50
C THR A 116 -1.53 -7.35 -17.37
N LEU A 117 -1.00 -6.12 -17.35
CA LEU A 117 -1.42 -5.12 -16.38
C LEU A 117 -2.61 -4.36 -16.93
N GLN A 118 -3.65 -4.25 -16.13
CA GLN A 118 -4.84 -3.47 -16.44
C GLN A 118 -4.97 -2.37 -15.39
N THR A 119 -5.36 -1.16 -15.81
CA THR A 119 -5.58 -0.04 -14.90
C THR A 119 -7.05 0.05 -14.52
N GLY A 120 -7.34 0.21 -13.23
CA GLY A 120 -8.70 0.34 -12.72
C GLY A 120 -8.73 0.58 -11.23
N ARG A 121 -9.92 0.45 -10.65
CA ARG A 121 -10.17 0.72 -9.23
C ARG A 121 -9.65 -0.45 -8.36
N LEU A 122 -8.55 -0.21 -7.65
CA LEU A 122 -7.94 -1.23 -6.77
C LEU A 122 -8.82 -1.54 -5.55
N ASP A 123 -9.56 -0.56 -5.07
CA ASP A 123 -10.42 -0.73 -3.90
C ASP A 123 -11.63 -1.65 -4.14
N THR A 124 -11.97 -1.90 -5.41
CA THR A 124 -13.06 -2.82 -5.76
C THR A 124 -12.58 -4.24 -6.07
N LEU A 125 -11.26 -4.44 -6.15
CA LEU A 125 -10.70 -5.75 -6.48
C LEU A 125 -10.81 -6.73 -5.30
N PRO A 126 -10.78 -8.04 -5.60
CA PRO A 126 -10.66 -9.04 -4.54
C PRO A 126 -9.45 -8.76 -3.65
N ALA A 127 -9.56 -9.17 -2.40
CA ALA A 127 -8.47 -9.01 -1.45
C ALA A 127 -7.20 -9.67 -1.99
N ARG A 128 -6.05 -9.00 -1.82
CA ARG A 128 -4.74 -9.49 -2.21
C ARG A 128 -4.57 -9.67 -3.74
N ALA A 129 -5.33 -8.92 -4.56
CA ALA A 129 -5.05 -8.89 -5.99
C ALA A 129 -3.60 -8.46 -6.24
N LEU A 130 -2.92 -9.13 -7.18
CA LEU A 130 -1.52 -8.82 -7.49
C LEU A 130 -1.44 -7.53 -8.31
N LEU A 131 -0.51 -6.66 -7.93
CA LEU A 131 -0.31 -5.37 -8.59
C LEU A 131 0.84 -5.40 -9.60
N ASN A 132 1.63 -6.50 -9.59
CA ASN A 132 2.75 -6.69 -10.52
C ASN A 132 2.94 -8.17 -10.80
N SER A 133 3.88 -8.50 -11.69
CA SER A 133 4.16 -9.87 -12.14
C SER A 133 5.29 -10.58 -11.37
N ASP A 134 5.86 -9.95 -10.34
CA ASP A 134 7.07 -10.46 -9.69
C ASP A 134 6.92 -11.86 -9.11
N SER A 135 5.70 -12.25 -8.76
CA SER A 135 5.44 -13.52 -8.08
C SER A 135 4.74 -14.56 -8.93
N VAL A 136 4.59 -14.35 -10.26
CA VAL A 136 3.83 -15.29 -11.08
C VAL A 136 4.70 -16.20 -11.94
N ALA A 137 5.98 -15.88 -12.15
CA ALA A 137 6.85 -16.67 -13.03
C ALA A 137 6.95 -18.13 -12.55
N ASP A 138 6.75 -19.06 -13.48
CA ASP A 138 6.82 -20.52 -13.28
C ASP A 138 5.77 -21.07 -12.30
N ALA A 139 4.81 -20.26 -11.87
CA ALA A 139 3.77 -20.73 -10.95
C ALA A 139 2.87 -21.76 -11.63
N VAL A 140 2.24 -22.61 -10.83
CA VAL A 140 1.27 -23.61 -11.29
C VAL A 140 -0.14 -23.13 -10.92
N VAL A 141 -1.03 -23.17 -11.89
CA VAL A 141 -2.43 -22.73 -11.72
C VAL A 141 -3.18 -23.75 -10.86
N LEU A 142 -3.84 -23.31 -9.80
CA LEU A 142 -4.57 -24.17 -8.89
C LEU A 142 -6.04 -24.37 -9.26
N ARG A 143 -6.59 -23.48 -10.11
CA ARG A 143 -7.96 -23.56 -10.64
C ARG A 143 -7.99 -22.82 -11.97
N ASP A 144 -8.98 -23.11 -12.80
CA ASP A 144 -9.14 -22.41 -14.07
C ASP A 144 -9.34 -20.90 -13.84
N ILE A 145 -8.63 -20.09 -14.63
CA ILE A 145 -8.67 -18.63 -14.55
C ILE A 145 -9.02 -18.11 -15.95
N PRO A 146 -10.22 -17.54 -16.12
CA PRO A 146 -10.61 -16.99 -17.42
C PRO A 146 -9.85 -15.70 -17.75
N PRO A 147 -9.77 -15.33 -19.03
CA PRO A 147 -9.10 -14.08 -19.42
C PRO A 147 -9.79 -12.88 -18.77
N GLY A 148 -9.00 -11.86 -18.43
CA GLY A 148 -9.49 -10.65 -17.76
C GLY A 148 -9.69 -10.77 -16.26
N GLN A 149 -9.55 -11.97 -15.68
CA GLN A 149 -9.73 -12.15 -14.24
C GLN A 149 -8.53 -11.60 -13.47
N PRO A 150 -8.76 -10.73 -12.46
CA PRO A 150 -7.68 -10.29 -11.57
C PRO A 150 -7.05 -11.47 -10.82
N ILE A 151 -5.74 -11.47 -10.76
CA ILE A 151 -4.96 -12.56 -10.16
C ILE A 151 -4.72 -12.29 -8.69
N ASN A 152 -4.85 -13.33 -7.86
CA ASN A 152 -4.40 -13.28 -6.47
C ASN A 152 -3.56 -14.51 -6.15
N PRO A 153 -2.73 -14.47 -5.10
CA PRO A 153 -1.80 -15.57 -4.79
C PRO A 153 -2.48 -16.92 -4.54
N ALA A 154 -3.75 -16.94 -4.09
CA ALA A 154 -4.45 -18.19 -3.82
C ALA A 154 -4.82 -18.95 -5.10
N MET A 155 -4.70 -18.33 -6.26
CA MET A 155 -4.95 -18.98 -7.56
C MET A 155 -3.71 -19.71 -8.09
N LEU A 156 -2.54 -19.44 -7.51
CA LEU A 156 -1.25 -19.89 -8.02
C LEU A 156 -0.45 -20.56 -6.93
N ARG A 157 0.31 -21.58 -7.28
CA ARG A 157 1.28 -22.23 -6.39
C ARG A 157 2.68 -22.03 -6.96
N GLN A 158 3.54 -21.44 -6.17
CA GLN A 158 4.93 -21.24 -6.56
C GLN A 158 5.67 -22.59 -6.60
N PRO A 159 6.49 -22.85 -7.63
CA PRO A 159 7.28 -24.08 -7.65
C PRO A 159 8.35 -24.04 -6.55
N TRP A 160 8.67 -25.22 -6.03
CA TRP A 160 9.78 -25.35 -5.10
C TRP A 160 11.09 -25.10 -5.85
N ARG A 161 11.86 -24.13 -5.40
CA ARG A 161 13.22 -23.87 -5.92
C ARG A 161 14.26 -24.70 -5.18
N VAL A 162 13.96 -25.04 -3.93
CA VAL A 162 14.76 -25.95 -3.12
C VAL A 162 13.82 -26.98 -2.53
N LYS A 163 14.22 -28.27 -2.57
CA LYS A 163 13.45 -29.35 -1.97
C LYS A 163 14.16 -29.89 -0.74
N ALA A 164 13.41 -30.34 0.24
CA ALA A 164 13.98 -30.98 1.43
C ALA A 164 14.88 -32.15 1.00
N GLY A 165 16.06 -32.22 1.61
CA GLY A 165 17.10 -33.22 1.28
C GLY A 165 18.04 -32.82 0.14
N GLN A 166 17.74 -31.73 -0.58
CA GLN A 166 18.57 -31.24 -1.67
C GLN A 166 19.87 -30.64 -1.14
N SER A 167 21.02 -30.96 -1.77
CA SER A 167 22.30 -30.28 -1.48
C SER A 167 22.23 -28.84 -1.94
N VAL A 168 22.60 -27.92 -1.09
CA VAL A 168 22.61 -26.48 -1.34
C VAL A 168 23.94 -25.90 -0.91
N MET A 169 24.41 -24.89 -1.64
CA MET A 169 25.56 -24.12 -1.22
C MET A 169 25.12 -23.05 -0.24
N VAL A 170 25.73 -23.01 0.92
CA VAL A 170 25.50 -22.01 1.95
C VAL A 170 26.64 -21.01 1.89
N ILE A 171 26.34 -19.75 1.73
CA ILE A 171 27.33 -18.67 1.72
C ILE A 171 27.07 -17.77 2.91
N ALA A 172 28.07 -17.59 3.76
CA ALA A 172 28.03 -16.66 4.87
C ALA A 172 28.95 -15.48 4.53
N SER A 173 28.39 -14.31 4.42
CA SER A 173 29.14 -13.09 4.10
C SER A 173 29.18 -12.18 5.33
N GLY A 174 30.36 -11.66 5.64
CA GLY A 174 30.58 -10.71 6.72
C GLY A 174 31.58 -9.64 6.30
N ASP A 175 31.91 -8.74 7.22
CA ASP A 175 32.85 -7.66 6.93
C ASP A 175 34.25 -8.23 6.59
N GLY A 176 34.56 -8.21 5.29
CA GLY A 176 35.87 -8.63 4.80
C GLY A 176 36.06 -10.13 4.62
N PHE A 177 34.99 -10.94 4.69
CA PHE A 177 35.11 -12.37 4.42
C PHE A 177 33.86 -12.95 3.80
N ASP A 178 34.06 -14.01 2.99
CA ASP A 178 32.99 -14.89 2.54
C ASP A 178 33.44 -16.32 2.84
N ALA A 179 32.56 -17.08 3.46
CA ALA A 179 32.77 -18.50 3.71
C ALA A 179 31.67 -19.30 3.02
N SER A 180 32.01 -20.36 2.34
CA SER A 180 31.03 -21.22 1.68
C SER A 180 31.18 -22.66 2.13
N GLY A 181 30.04 -23.35 2.19
CA GLY A 181 30.01 -24.77 2.56
C GLY A 181 28.79 -25.45 1.94
N GLU A 182 28.82 -26.76 1.89
CA GLU A 182 27.70 -27.56 1.41
C GLU A 182 26.82 -27.96 2.58
N GLY A 183 25.50 -27.84 2.40
CA GLY A 183 24.51 -28.26 3.39
C GLY A 183 23.35 -28.97 2.72
N LYS A 184 22.50 -29.60 3.52
CA LYS A 184 21.24 -30.19 3.03
C LYS A 184 20.04 -29.36 3.50
N ALA A 185 19.18 -29.03 2.58
CA ALA A 185 17.94 -28.31 2.90
C ALA A 185 17.03 -29.19 3.78
N LEU A 186 16.56 -28.68 4.90
CA LEU A 186 15.65 -29.40 5.79
C LEU A 186 14.17 -29.21 5.43
N ASN A 187 13.86 -28.19 4.58
CA ASN A 187 12.50 -27.90 4.16
C ASN A 187 12.46 -27.48 2.70
N ASN A 188 11.27 -27.61 2.09
CA ASN A 188 11.03 -27.06 0.78
C ASN A 188 10.96 -25.52 0.86
N ALA A 189 11.43 -24.84 -0.19
CA ALA A 189 11.32 -23.39 -0.27
C ALA A 189 11.04 -22.94 -1.69
N THR A 190 10.23 -21.90 -1.83
CA THR A 190 10.04 -21.15 -3.06
C THR A 190 11.02 -19.97 -3.07
N ARG A 191 10.98 -19.15 -4.11
CA ARG A 191 11.78 -17.93 -4.21
C ARG A 191 11.50 -17.02 -2.99
N SER A 192 12.54 -16.49 -2.39
CA SER A 192 12.48 -15.58 -1.23
C SER A 192 11.95 -16.21 0.07
N GLN A 193 11.91 -17.54 0.16
CA GLN A 193 11.60 -18.23 1.42
C GLN A 193 12.88 -18.75 2.08
N TRP A 194 12.85 -18.80 3.40
CA TRP A 194 13.97 -19.30 4.20
C TRP A 194 14.12 -20.82 4.08
N VAL A 195 15.35 -21.28 3.88
CA VAL A 195 15.73 -22.70 3.93
C VAL A 195 16.52 -22.91 5.21
N ARG A 196 16.17 -23.97 5.93
CA ARG A 196 16.93 -24.35 7.13
C ARG A 196 18.03 -25.32 6.72
N UNK A 197 19.20 -25.21 7.09
CA UNK A 197 20.07 -25.96 6.88
C UNK A 197 20.42 -26.43 8.05
N PRO A 198 20.93 -27.61 8.38
CA PRO A 198 21.49 -28.10 9.65
C PRO A 198 22.79 -27.38 9.99
N CYS A 199 23.02 -27.17 11.28
CA CYS A 199 24.28 -26.60 11.79
C CYS A 199 25.37 -27.65 11.77
#